data_e059e3f70cd30fb4d80da6c2cc8f1761
#
_entry.id   e059e3f70cd30fb4d80da6c2cc8f1761
#
_cell.length_a   1.000
_cell.length_b   1.000
_cell.length_c   1.000
_cell.angle_alpha   90.00
_cell.angle_beta   90.00
_cell.angle_gamma   90.00
#
_symmetry.space_group_name_H-M   'P 1'
#
loop_
_entity.id
_entity.type
_entity.pdbx_description
1 polymer ?
#
loop_
_entity_poly.entity_id
_entity_poly.type
_entity_poly.pdbx_seq_one_letter_code
_entity_poly.pdbx_strand_id
1 'polypeptide(L)'
;TATGGDVRVSFESEEYAHTLANLTKLKYLHLSGRSSYDRNPKELAAFVANPAQIEELNGVSLYDAEDVEALVKYFPNLKKLIIVDRGANVSLADLKQLSQLELLATELRADGNEDLLELTGVKEMEILARADGNPVKDFRFLSGLTGLRSLTLVGATELKSLNALSPLTELEELRIYDARELLSIEPLRRFTALRVLDIGDSTALENLDALQSLTALRKLRLTNSAWGAKAIPPDLSMLTSLEEAEIEEDSMSSVAACRSLKKLTIYMNHFGEGSDFSQLAGLENLESLRFNVSSSAYRYTNIERLSALPKLRTLKLVGDEGPLPLKAFPQVTEIEVIGKNVVADFSNSKLVIDPLPDSENTALERLTVIGFEGIQSGPYGSEQYGSDVLSRLSYCTSLRELRLIRCGLTDLNFVGAVPNVEVLDIGENRIEDISPLTALPKLRALYCGDNEIQNIAVIRDRGILLLE
;
A
#
# COMPACT_ATOMS: atom_id res chain seq x y z
N THR A 1 -22.93 3.26 22.90
CA THR A 1 -24.13 3.61 22.10
C THR A 1 -23.69 4.14 20.75
N ALA A 2 -23.50 3.22 19.78
CA ALA A 2 -23.19 3.59 18.40
C ALA A 2 -24.46 4.20 17.77
N THR A 3 -24.47 5.50 17.56
CA THR A 3 -25.51 6.22 16.82
C THR A 3 -25.20 6.33 15.32
N GLY A 4 -24.14 5.70 14.85
CA GLY A 4 -23.69 5.69 13.46
C GLY A 4 -23.92 4.34 12.81
N GLY A 5 -24.19 4.33 11.51
CA GLY A 5 -24.56 3.15 10.74
C GLY A 5 -23.44 2.17 10.39
N ASP A 6 -22.22 2.33 10.90
CA ASP A 6 -21.08 1.44 10.63
C ASP A 6 -20.75 0.60 11.86
N VAL A 7 -20.86 -0.71 11.72
CA VAL A 7 -20.52 -1.66 12.78
C VAL A 7 -19.64 -2.77 12.22
N ARG A 8 -18.47 -2.92 12.81
CA ARG A 8 -17.60 -4.07 12.59
C ARG A 8 -17.82 -5.10 13.69
N VAL A 9 -18.18 -6.31 13.31
CA VAL A 9 -18.40 -7.41 14.22
C VAL A 9 -17.42 -8.52 13.94
N SER A 10 -16.66 -8.91 14.96
CA SER A 10 -15.86 -10.13 14.93
C SER A 10 -16.67 -11.24 15.61
N PHE A 11 -17.03 -12.27 14.86
CA PHE A 11 -17.72 -13.44 15.41
C PHE A 11 -16.70 -14.40 16.00
N GLU A 12 -16.34 -14.18 17.26
CA GLU A 12 -15.55 -15.12 18.05
C GLU A 12 -16.41 -16.00 18.98
N SER A 13 -17.69 -15.64 19.18
CA SER A 13 -18.64 -16.39 19.99
C SER A 13 -20.11 -16.07 19.66
N GLU A 14 -21.03 -16.98 19.95
CA GLU A 14 -22.48 -16.81 19.80
C GLU A 14 -23.08 -15.60 20.57
N GLU A 15 -22.34 -15.05 21.52
CA GLU A 15 -22.77 -13.96 22.38
C GLU A 15 -23.00 -12.63 21.62
N TYR A 16 -22.37 -12.47 20.45
CA TYR A 16 -22.49 -11.26 19.63
C TYR A 16 -23.75 -11.22 18.75
N ALA A 17 -24.35 -12.35 18.44
CA ALA A 17 -25.57 -12.42 17.64
C ALA A 17 -26.72 -11.62 18.28
N HIS A 18 -26.86 -11.67 19.60
CA HIS A 18 -27.87 -10.90 20.35
C HIS A 18 -27.64 -9.37 20.32
N THR A 19 -26.42 -8.93 20.03
CA THR A 19 -26.08 -7.50 19.98
C THR A 19 -26.62 -6.84 18.71
N LEU A 20 -26.62 -7.54 17.56
CA LEU A 20 -27.09 -7.02 16.28
C LEU A 20 -28.62 -6.78 16.27
N ALA A 21 -29.37 -7.56 17.04
CA ALA A 21 -30.82 -7.41 17.16
C ALA A 21 -31.25 -6.06 17.75
N ASN A 22 -30.36 -5.34 18.43
CA ASN A 22 -30.63 -4.03 19.02
C ASN A 22 -30.19 -2.85 18.13
N LEU A 23 -29.51 -3.12 17.02
CA LEU A 23 -28.96 -2.09 16.14
C LEU A 23 -29.95 -1.74 15.02
N THR A 24 -30.99 -1.00 15.33
CA THR A 24 -32.13 -0.69 14.43
C THR A 24 -31.76 0.26 13.27
N LYS A 25 -30.57 0.87 13.26
CA LYS A 25 -30.11 1.83 12.22
C LYS A 25 -28.86 1.35 11.48
N LEU A 26 -28.55 0.06 11.58
CA LEU A 26 -27.37 -0.54 10.97
C LEU A 26 -27.47 -0.52 9.44
N LYS A 27 -26.50 0.09 8.76
CA LYS A 27 -26.39 0.14 7.28
C LYS A 27 -25.18 -0.61 6.73
N TYR A 28 -24.11 -0.68 7.49
CA TYR A 28 -22.82 -1.24 7.08
C TYR A 28 -22.43 -2.34 8.06
N LEU A 29 -22.34 -3.57 7.57
CA LEU A 29 -22.02 -4.73 8.39
C LEU A 29 -20.77 -5.42 7.84
N HIS A 30 -19.70 -5.43 8.63
CA HIS A 30 -18.47 -6.12 8.32
C HIS A 30 -18.31 -7.31 9.25
N LEU A 31 -18.19 -8.49 8.65
CA LEU A 31 -18.01 -9.76 9.35
C LEU A 31 -16.54 -10.16 9.31
N SER A 32 -15.96 -10.39 10.47
CA SER A 32 -14.61 -10.92 10.61
C SER A 32 -14.63 -12.09 11.60
N GLY A 33 -13.65 -12.97 11.57
CA GLY A 33 -13.56 -14.14 12.47
C GLY A 33 -13.22 -15.42 11.71
N ARG A 34 -12.94 -16.48 12.45
CA ARG A 34 -12.48 -17.77 11.89
C ARG A 34 -13.61 -18.74 11.53
N SER A 35 -14.84 -18.55 12.04
CA SER A 35 -15.96 -19.43 11.74
C SER A 35 -16.67 -18.99 10.47
N SER A 36 -16.71 -19.87 9.49
CA SER A 36 -17.42 -19.66 8.22
C SER A 36 -18.94 -19.82 8.38
N TYR A 37 -19.39 -20.61 9.35
CA TYR A 37 -20.83 -20.93 9.54
C TYR A 37 -21.65 -19.71 9.95
N ASP A 38 -21.08 -18.78 10.74
CA ASP A 38 -21.80 -17.62 11.27
C ASP A 38 -21.95 -16.47 10.26
N ARG A 39 -21.47 -16.66 9.00
CA ARG A 39 -21.44 -15.63 7.95
C ARG A 39 -22.45 -15.87 6.84
N ASN A 40 -23.33 -16.79 7.04
CA ASN A 40 -24.34 -17.15 6.05
C ASN A 40 -25.53 -16.18 6.12
N PRO A 41 -26.05 -15.73 4.97
CA PRO A 41 -27.10 -14.72 4.92
C PRO A 41 -28.40 -15.08 5.61
N LYS A 42 -28.77 -16.37 5.65
CA LYS A 42 -29.98 -16.82 6.35
C LYS A 42 -29.90 -16.57 7.84
N GLU A 43 -28.76 -16.92 8.45
CA GLU A 43 -28.52 -16.71 9.87
C GLU A 43 -28.39 -15.24 10.20
N LEU A 44 -27.65 -14.49 9.38
CA LEU A 44 -27.51 -13.03 9.53
C LEU A 44 -28.86 -12.32 9.50
N ALA A 45 -29.78 -12.73 8.63
CA ALA A 45 -31.11 -12.15 8.55
C ALA A 45 -31.94 -12.38 9.83
N ALA A 46 -31.66 -13.45 10.57
CA ALA A 46 -32.32 -13.72 11.86
C ALA A 46 -31.73 -12.89 13.01
N PHE A 47 -30.47 -12.48 12.92
CA PHE A 47 -29.78 -11.73 13.98
C PHE A 47 -29.84 -10.21 13.79
N VAL A 48 -29.97 -9.70 12.56
CA VAL A 48 -30.03 -8.26 12.28
C VAL A 48 -31.45 -7.75 12.47
N ALA A 49 -31.61 -6.65 13.22
CA ALA A 49 -32.91 -6.07 13.52
C ALA A 49 -33.73 -5.68 12.28
N ASN A 50 -33.07 -5.17 11.27
CA ASN A 50 -33.69 -4.76 10.00
C ASN A 50 -32.72 -5.03 8.83
N PRO A 51 -32.66 -6.26 8.32
CA PRO A 51 -31.75 -6.62 7.24
C PRO A 51 -31.97 -5.81 5.96
N ALA A 52 -33.19 -5.41 5.65
CA ALA A 52 -33.55 -4.66 4.46
C ALA A 52 -32.92 -3.24 4.40
N GLN A 53 -32.44 -2.70 5.51
CA GLN A 53 -31.75 -1.39 5.50
C GLN A 53 -30.23 -1.49 5.30
N ILE A 54 -29.67 -2.70 5.29
CA ILE A 54 -28.24 -2.91 5.06
C ILE A 54 -27.90 -2.53 3.60
N GLU A 55 -26.96 -1.61 3.48
CA GLU A 55 -26.45 -1.13 2.18
C GLU A 55 -25.10 -1.78 1.83
N GLU A 56 -24.30 -2.13 2.83
CA GLU A 56 -23.01 -2.82 2.64
C GLU A 56 -22.94 -4.06 3.55
N LEU A 57 -22.60 -5.19 2.94
CA LEU A 57 -22.40 -6.45 3.62
C LEU A 57 -21.06 -7.04 3.19
N ASN A 58 -20.13 -7.12 4.14
CA ASN A 58 -18.76 -7.56 3.89
C ASN A 58 -18.45 -8.82 4.71
N GLY A 59 -17.86 -9.82 4.08
CA GLY A 59 -17.37 -11.02 4.73
C GLY A 59 -18.37 -12.17 4.78
N VAL A 60 -19.37 -12.21 3.88
CA VAL A 60 -20.36 -13.31 3.81
C VAL A 60 -19.76 -14.55 3.19
N SER A 61 -20.26 -15.70 3.63
CA SER A 61 -20.00 -17.02 3.02
C SER A 61 -21.29 -17.57 2.44
N LEU A 62 -21.22 -18.12 1.22
CA LEU A 62 -22.35 -18.70 0.49
C LEU A 62 -22.06 -20.18 0.23
N TYR A 63 -22.84 -21.08 0.81
CA TYR A 63 -22.63 -22.52 0.71
C TYR A 63 -23.56 -23.21 -0.26
N ASP A 64 -24.77 -22.66 -0.44
CA ASP A 64 -25.82 -23.20 -1.29
C ASP A 64 -26.65 -22.08 -1.98
N ALA A 65 -27.59 -22.48 -2.83
CA ALA A 65 -28.49 -21.56 -3.54
C ALA A 65 -29.42 -20.79 -2.59
N GLU A 66 -29.80 -21.38 -1.46
CA GLU A 66 -30.69 -20.73 -0.49
C GLU A 66 -30.00 -19.53 0.19
N ASP A 67 -28.67 -19.52 0.28
CA ASP A 67 -27.92 -18.38 0.79
C ASP A 67 -28.04 -17.17 -0.16
N VAL A 68 -28.00 -17.41 -1.47
CA VAL A 68 -28.20 -16.36 -2.49
C VAL A 68 -29.67 -15.87 -2.46
N GLU A 69 -30.64 -16.77 -2.35
CA GLU A 69 -32.05 -16.42 -2.17
C GLU A 69 -32.26 -15.57 -0.91
N ALA A 70 -31.57 -15.89 0.18
CA ALA A 70 -31.62 -15.14 1.43
C ALA A 70 -31.04 -13.72 1.27
N LEU A 71 -29.95 -13.55 0.52
CA LEU A 71 -29.42 -12.22 0.19
C LEU A 71 -30.46 -11.39 -0.54
N VAL A 72 -31.02 -11.92 -1.61
CA VAL A 72 -32.01 -11.20 -2.43
C VAL A 72 -33.26 -10.86 -1.62
N LYS A 73 -33.73 -11.80 -0.80
CA LYS A 73 -34.97 -11.66 0.00
C LYS A 73 -34.82 -10.69 1.15
N TYR A 74 -33.75 -10.83 1.91
CA TYR A 74 -33.61 -10.13 3.21
C TYR A 74 -32.76 -8.86 3.14
N PHE A 75 -31.86 -8.74 2.14
CA PHE A 75 -30.96 -7.61 1.94
C PHE A 75 -31.17 -6.90 0.58
N PRO A 76 -32.39 -6.52 0.18
CA PRO A 76 -32.71 -6.04 -1.16
C PRO A 76 -32.07 -4.70 -1.53
N ASN A 77 -31.55 -3.94 -0.57
CA ASN A 77 -30.99 -2.60 -0.78
C ASN A 77 -29.46 -2.59 -0.75
N LEU A 78 -28.82 -3.76 -0.91
CA LEU A 78 -27.37 -3.86 -0.99
C LEU A 78 -26.83 -3.07 -2.19
N LYS A 79 -25.83 -2.24 -1.88
CA LYS A 79 -24.99 -1.52 -2.85
C LYS A 79 -23.61 -2.14 -2.96
N LYS A 80 -23.13 -2.74 -1.87
CA LYS A 80 -21.83 -3.39 -1.80
C LYS A 80 -21.93 -4.74 -1.12
N LEU A 81 -21.40 -5.76 -1.79
CA LEU A 81 -21.37 -7.14 -1.31
C LEU A 81 -19.97 -7.71 -1.48
N ILE A 82 -19.40 -8.21 -0.37
CA ILE A 82 -18.12 -8.91 -0.38
C ILE A 82 -18.33 -10.33 0.13
N ILE A 83 -18.15 -11.29 -0.75
CA ILE A 83 -18.25 -12.73 -0.52
C ILE A 83 -16.83 -13.26 -0.31
N VAL A 84 -16.56 -13.81 0.87
CA VAL A 84 -15.23 -14.32 1.24
C VAL A 84 -15.08 -15.82 1.04
N ASP A 85 -16.21 -16.50 0.87
CA ASP A 85 -16.23 -17.93 0.61
C ASP A 85 -17.45 -18.25 -0.26
N ARG A 86 -17.22 -18.91 -1.39
CA ARG A 86 -18.25 -19.28 -2.35
C ARG A 86 -18.17 -20.78 -2.65
N GLY A 87 -19.17 -21.52 -2.22
CA GLY A 87 -19.28 -22.94 -2.52
C GLY A 87 -19.22 -23.26 -4.01
N ALA A 88 -18.59 -24.35 -4.39
CA ALA A 88 -18.30 -24.73 -5.78
C ALA A 88 -19.55 -24.78 -6.69
N ASN A 89 -20.73 -25.03 -6.14
CA ASN A 89 -21.99 -25.14 -6.89
C ASN A 89 -22.91 -23.91 -6.72
N VAL A 90 -22.44 -22.85 -6.09
CA VAL A 90 -23.27 -21.65 -5.83
C VAL A 90 -23.28 -20.75 -7.05
N SER A 91 -24.46 -20.52 -7.64
CA SER A 91 -24.67 -19.53 -8.71
C SER A 91 -24.97 -18.16 -8.12
N LEU A 92 -24.36 -17.12 -8.69
CA LEU A 92 -24.61 -15.72 -8.32
C LEU A 92 -25.57 -15.01 -9.26
N ALA A 93 -26.15 -15.72 -10.25
CA ALA A 93 -27.03 -15.11 -11.27
C ALA A 93 -28.23 -14.35 -10.67
N ASP A 94 -28.78 -14.83 -9.56
CA ASP A 94 -29.92 -14.22 -8.89
C ASP A 94 -29.58 -12.89 -8.20
N LEU A 95 -28.30 -12.59 -7.96
CA LEU A 95 -27.89 -11.27 -7.45
C LEU A 95 -28.25 -10.11 -8.41
N LYS A 96 -28.58 -10.40 -9.69
CA LYS A 96 -29.14 -9.40 -10.63
C LYS A 96 -30.42 -8.74 -10.13
N GLN A 97 -31.14 -9.38 -9.19
CA GLN A 97 -32.35 -8.86 -8.55
C GLN A 97 -32.02 -7.74 -7.54
N LEU A 98 -30.77 -7.64 -7.07
CA LEU A 98 -30.28 -6.55 -6.24
C LEU A 98 -30.00 -5.32 -7.12
N SER A 99 -31.04 -4.60 -7.49
CA SER A 99 -30.99 -3.52 -8.50
C SER A 99 -30.08 -2.35 -8.12
N GLN A 100 -29.68 -2.24 -6.85
CA GLN A 100 -28.77 -1.20 -6.33
C GLN A 100 -27.34 -1.70 -6.15
N LEU A 101 -27.05 -2.97 -6.48
CA LEU A 101 -25.72 -3.54 -6.29
C LEU A 101 -24.75 -2.91 -7.29
N GLU A 102 -23.81 -2.12 -6.78
CA GLU A 102 -22.80 -1.42 -7.57
C GLU A 102 -21.43 -2.07 -7.44
N LEU A 103 -21.09 -2.65 -6.26
CA LEU A 103 -19.82 -3.31 -6.03
C LEU A 103 -20.02 -4.77 -5.59
N LEU A 104 -19.35 -5.67 -6.29
CA LEU A 104 -19.26 -7.09 -5.93
C LEU A 104 -17.81 -7.51 -5.83
N ALA A 105 -17.43 -8.08 -4.67
CA ALA A 105 -16.18 -8.83 -4.52
C ALA A 105 -16.51 -10.30 -4.29
N THR A 106 -15.87 -11.20 -5.03
CA THR A 106 -16.12 -12.64 -4.93
C THR A 106 -14.93 -13.46 -5.40
N GLU A 107 -14.85 -14.69 -4.89
CA GLU A 107 -13.98 -15.71 -5.43
C GLU A 107 -14.62 -16.37 -6.67
N LEU A 108 -13.81 -16.73 -7.65
CA LEU A 108 -14.25 -17.48 -8.81
C LEU A 108 -14.22 -18.99 -8.53
N ARG A 109 -15.13 -19.71 -9.17
CA ARG A 109 -15.03 -21.16 -9.31
C ARG A 109 -13.99 -21.51 -10.37
N ALA A 110 -13.40 -22.68 -10.31
CA ALA A 110 -12.47 -23.17 -11.33
C ALA A 110 -13.08 -23.13 -12.74
N ASP A 111 -14.36 -23.46 -12.85
CA ASP A 111 -15.17 -23.46 -14.07
C ASP A 111 -16.58 -22.91 -13.79
N GLY A 112 -17.30 -22.51 -14.84
CA GLY A 112 -18.73 -22.19 -14.76
C GLY A 112 -19.02 -20.83 -14.09
N ASN A 113 -18.27 -19.77 -14.43
CA ASN A 113 -18.50 -18.41 -13.94
C ASN A 113 -19.39 -17.57 -14.86
N GLU A 114 -20.08 -18.20 -15.82
CA GLU A 114 -21.02 -17.55 -16.77
C GLU A 114 -22.22 -16.92 -16.06
N ASP A 115 -22.53 -17.35 -14.85
CA ASP A 115 -23.56 -16.75 -13.99
C ASP A 115 -23.27 -15.28 -13.64
N LEU A 116 -22.02 -14.86 -13.69
CA LEU A 116 -21.64 -13.45 -13.50
C LEU A 116 -22.04 -12.55 -14.66
N LEU A 117 -22.27 -13.10 -15.88
CA LEU A 117 -22.74 -12.35 -17.05
C LEU A 117 -24.08 -11.63 -16.81
N GLU A 118 -24.90 -12.15 -15.90
CA GLU A 118 -26.20 -11.59 -15.55
C GLU A 118 -26.10 -10.29 -14.73
N LEU A 119 -24.91 -9.99 -14.15
CA LEU A 119 -24.68 -8.91 -13.20
C LEU A 119 -24.29 -7.58 -13.91
N THR A 120 -25.02 -7.22 -14.95
CA THR A 120 -24.72 -6.06 -15.80
C THR A 120 -24.87 -4.69 -15.09
N GLY A 121 -25.52 -4.65 -13.93
CA GLY A 121 -25.67 -3.45 -13.11
C GLY A 121 -24.46 -3.12 -12.26
N VAL A 122 -23.56 -4.10 -12.04
CA VAL A 122 -22.35 -3.93 -11.22
C VAL A 122 -21.37 -3.04 -11.96
N LYS A 123 -20.81 -2.05 -11.22
CA LYS A 123 -19.84 -1.07 -11.75
C LYS A 123 -18.43 -1.32 -11.25
N GLU A 124 -18.31 -1.94 -10.10
CA GLU A 124 -17.03 -2.27 -9.49
C GLU A 124 -17.00 -3.75 -9.17
N MET A 125 -15.99 -4.46 -9.67
CA MET A 125 -15.83 -5.89 -9.42
C MET A 125 -14.41 -6.20 -8.96
N GLU A 126 -14.33 -6.91 -7.84
CA GLU A 126 -13.08 -7.46 -7.33
C GLU A 126 -13.17 -8.98 -7.33
N ILE A 127 -12.23 -9.61 -8.00
CA ILE A 127 -12.24 -11.04 -8.26
C ILE A 127 -10.98 -11.69 -7.71
N LEU A 128 -11.16 -12.67 -6.83
CA LEU A 128 -10.11 -13.62 -6.46
C LEU A 128 -10.16 -14.81 -7.42
N ALA A 129 -9.20 -14.89 -8.34
CA ALA A 129 -9.15 -15.88 -9.41
C ALA A 129 -8.45 -17.20 -8.99
N ARG A 130 -8.62 -17.59 -7.72
CA ARG A 130 -8.13 -18.86 -7.18
C ARG A 130 -9.30 -19.59 -6.53
N ALA A 131 -9.74 -20.66 -7.16
CA ALA A 131 -10.76 -21.55 -6.60
C ALA A 131 -10.07 -22.77 -5.97
N ASP A 132 -10.17 -22.97 -4.66
CA ASP A 132 -9.69 -24.15 -3.93
C ASP A 132 -8.30 -24.64 -4.36
N GLY A 133 -7.37 -23.71 -4.63
CA GLY A 133 -6.03 -24.03 -5.13
C GLY A 133 -5.94 -24.34 -6.62
N ASN A 134 -7.05 -24.34 -7.37
CA ASN A 134 -7.07 -24.52 -8.81
C ASN A 134 -7.18 -23.15 -9.51
N PRO A 135 -6.30 -22.84 -10.47
CA PRO A 135 -6.37 -21.57 -11.19
C PRO A 135 -7.57 -21.54 -12.14
N VAL A 136 -8.20 -20.37 -12.21
CA VAL A 136 -9.25 -20.10 -13.20
C VAL A 136 -8.64 -19.95 -14.58
N LYS A 137 -9.16 -20.68 -15.56
CA LYS A 137 -8.63 -20.70 -16.96
C LYS A 137 -9.46 -19.89 -17.93
N ASP A 138 -10.73 -19.68 -17.65
CA ASP A 138 -11.65 -19.00 -18.55
C ASP A 138 -12.19 -17.70 -17.96
N PHE A 139 -11.83 -16.59 -18.56
CA PHE A 139 -12.23 -15.25 -18.18
C PHE A 139 -13.22 -14.62 -19.18
N ARG A 140 -13.78 -15.42 -20.15
CA ARG A 140 -14.69 -14.90 -21.20
C ARG A 140 -15.99 -14.30 -20.65
N PHE A 141 -16.42 -14.73 -19.47
CA PHE A 141 -17.58 -14.17 -18.79
C PHE A 141 -17.45 -12.66 -18.55
N LEU A 142 -16.21 -12.12 -18.40
CA LEU A 142 -15.99 -10.69 -18.21
C LEU A 142 -16.53 -9.86 -19.40
N SER A 143 -16.57 -10.42 -20.61
CA SER A 143 -16.97 -9.69 -21.81
C SER A 143 -18.41 -9.17 -21.79
N GLY A 144 -19.28 -9.73 -20.95
CA GLY A 144 -20.67 -9.29 -20.80
C GLY A 144 -20.86 -8.13 -19.81
N LEU A 145 -19.86 -7.85 -18.98
CA LEU A 145 -19.94 -6.86 -17.90
C LEU A 145 -19.61 -5.44 -18.41
N THR A 146 -20.23 -5.01 -19.50
CA THR A 146 -19.90 -3.78 -20.24
C THR A 146 -20.11 -2.49 -19.45
N GLY A 147 -20.86 -2.53 -18.34
CA GLY A 147 -21.06 -1.38 -17.44
C GLY A 147 -19.96 -1.21 -16.38
N LEU A 148 -18.96 -2.09 -16.34
CA LEU A 148 -17.88 -1.99 -15.35
C LEU A 148 -17.04 -0.73 -15.55
N ARG A 149 -16.75 -0.07 -14.44
CA ARG A 149 -15.82 1.07 -14.34
C ARG A 149 -14.55 0.72 -13.59
N SER A 150 -14.62 -0.23 -12.67
CA SER A 150 -13.46 -0.72 -11.91
C SER A 150 -13.44 -2.24 -11.91
N LEU A 151 -12.28 -2.81 -12.26
CA LEU A 151 -12.04 -4.25 -12.21
C LEU A 151 -10.71 -4.54 -11.54
N THR A 152 -10.75 -5.38 -10.52
CA THR A 152 -9.55 -5.93 -9.86
C THR A 152 -9.56 -7.45 -10.01
N LEU A 153 -8.49 -8.00 -10.55
CA LEU A 153 -8.24 -9.44 -10.67
C LEU A 153 -7.03 -9.81 -9.81
N VAL A 154 -7.21 -10.68 -8.84
CA VAL A 154 -6.15 -11.15 -7.95
C VAL A 154 -5.92 -12.65 -8.16
N GLY A 155 -4.66 -13.05 -8.36
CA GLY A 155 -4.31 -14.47 -8.54
C GLY A 155 -4.70 -15.03 -9.91
N ALA A 156 -4.78 -14.19 -10.95
CA ALA A 156 -5.15 -14.59 -12.31
C ALA A 156 -4.02 -15.30 -13.06
N THR A 157 -3.40 -16.32 -12.44
CA THR A 157 -2.16 -16.97 -12.88
C THR A 157 -2.21 -17.57 -14.30
N GLU A 158 -3.39 -18.03 -14.74
CA GLU A 158 -3.61 -18.61 -16.07
C GLU A 158 -4.18 -17.60 -17.09
N LEU A 159 -4.23 -16.32 -16.74
CA LEU A 159 -4.71 -15.27 -17.65
C LEU A 159 -3.64 -14.98 -18.71
N LYS A 160 -3.87 -15.46 -19.93
CA LYS A 160 -2.91 -15.32 -21.06
C LYS A 160 -3.16 -14.07 -21.90
N SER A 161 -4.37 -13.53 -21.88
CA SER A 161 -4.80 -12.43 -22.75
C SER A 161 -5.93 -11.63 -22.13
N LEU A 162 -5.91 -10.31 -22.37
CA LEU A 162 -6.98 -9.39 -21.96
C LEU A 162 -8.10 -9.26 -23.02
N ASN A 163 -8.19 -10.16 -24.02
CA ASN A 163 -9.21 -10.08 -25.07
C ASN A 163 -10.62 -10.10 -24.53
N ALA A 164 -10.86 -10.83 -23.43
CA ALA A 164 -12.17 -10.86 -22.76
C ALA A 164 -12.60 -9.48 -22.23
N LEU A 165 -11.66 -8.59 -21.95
CA LEU A 165 -11.94 -7.24 -21.47
C LEU A 165 -12.24 -6.25 -22.61
N SER A 166 -11.99 -6.59 -23.87
CA SER A 166 -12.10 -5.65 -25.00
C SER A 166 -13.45 -4.91 -25.11
N PRO A 167 -14.61 -5.47 -24.69
CA PRO A 167 -15.87 -4.76 -24.67
C PRO A 167 -16.03 -3.75 -23.52
N LEU A 168 -15.17 -3.79 -22.50
CA LEU A 168 -15.29 -2.99 -21.27
C LEU A 168 -14.71 -1.58 -21.45
N THR A 169 -15.12 -0.85 -22.47
CA THR A 169 -14.53 0.45 -22.87
C THR A 169 -14.80 1.59 -21.88
N GLU A 170 -15.78 1.41 -20.97
CA GLU A 170 -16.09 2.37 -19.90
C GLU A 170 -15.18 2.21 -18.66
N LEU A 171 -14.21 1.28 -18.71
CA LEU A 171 -13.34 1.00 -17.58
C LEU A 171 -12.43 2.21 -17.27
N GLU A 172 -12.51 2.67 -16.01
CA GLU A 172 -11.70 3.77 -15.48
C GLU A 172 -10.54 3.25 -14.65
N GLU A 173 -10.70 2.07 -14.03
CA GLU A 173 -9.67 1.44 -13.20
C GLU A 173 -9.53 -0.05 -13.52
N LEU A 174 -8.30 -0.49 -13.77
CA LEU A 174 -7.96 -1.89 -13.97
C LEU A 174 -6.74 -2.25 -13.11
N ARG A 175 -6.92 -3.25 -12.24
CA ARG A 175 -5.85 -3.83 -11.45
C ARG A 175 -5.76 -5.33 -11.71
N ILE A 176 -4.58 -5.81 -12.01
CA ILE A 176 -4.32 -7.23 -12.29
C ILE A 176 -3.08 -7.63 -11.50
N TYR A 177 -3.25 -8.61 -10.63
CA TYR A 177 -2.15 -9.12 -9.81
C TYR A 177 -1.93 -10.61 -10.09
N ASP A 178 -0.64 -10.99 -10.15
CA ASP A 178 -0.22 -12.37 -10.26
C ASP A 178 -0.63 -13.04 -11.61
N ALA A 179 -0.74 -12.25 -12.68
CA ALA A 179 -1.06 -12.78 -14.03
C ALA A 179 0.23 -13.21 -14.77
N ARG A 180 0.82 -14.29 -14.28
CA ARG A 180 2.17 -14.76 -14.68
C ARG A 180 2.29 -15.21 -16.12
N GLU A 181 1.19 -15.51 -16.80
CA GLU A 181 1.15 -15.92 -18.22
C GLU A 181 0.65 -14.82 -19.16
N LEU A 182 0.39 -13.61 -18.65
CA LEU A 182 -0.07 -12.49 -19.47
C LEU A 182 1.08 -11.94 -20.33
N LEU A 183 0.96 -12.06 -21.66
CA LEU A 183 2.00 -11.65 -22.60
C LEU A 183 1.87 -10.21 -23.10
N SER A 184 0.65 -9.65 -23.16
CA SER A 184 0.39 -8.37 -23.80
C SER A 184 -0.84 -7.67 -23.23
N ILE A 185 -0.75 -6.34 -23.16
CA ILE A 185 -1.87 -5.46 -22.84
C ILE A 185 -2.52 -4.83 -24.08
N GLU A 186 -2.24 -5.31 -25.29
CA GLU A 186 -2.72 -4.75 -26.56
C GLU A 186 -4.26 -4.55 -26.59
N PRO A 187 -5.11 -5.43 -26.00
CA PRO A 187 -6.55 -5.18 -25.94
C PRO A 187 -6.94 -3.89 -25.22
N LEU A 188 -6.09 -3.33 -24.35
CA LEU A 188 -6.34 -2.08 -23.63
C LEU A 188 -6.23 -0.82 -24.53
N ARG A 189 -5.74 -0.93 -25.75
CA ARG A 189 -5.57 0.22 -26.66
C ARG A 189 -6.86 1.07 -26.84
N ARG A 190 -8.02 0.50 -26.60
CA ARG A 190 -9.32 1.16 -26.71
C ARG A 190 -9.83 1.78 -25.41
N PHE A 191 -9.13 1.59 -24.30
CA PHE A 191 -9.59 2.05 -22.98
C PHE A 191 -9.21 3.50 -22.71
N THR A 192 -9.74 4.40 -23.54
CA THR A 192 -9.40 5.84 -23.47
C THR A 192 -9.92 6.54 -22.22
N ALA A 193 -10.83 5.90 -21.46
CA ALA A 193 -11.34 6.39 -20.19
C ALA A 193 -10.46 5.94 -18.99
N LEU A 194 -9.48 5.02 -19.21
CA LEU A 194 -8.70 4.41 -18.13
C LEU A 194 -7.81 5.44 -17.45
N ARG A 195 -7.97 5.55 -16.13
CA ARG A 195 -7.24 6.48 -15.25
C ARG A 195 -6.25 5.78 -14.34
N VAL A 196 -6.53 4.53 -13.98
CA VAL A 196 -5.66 3.71 -13.13
C VAL A 196 -5.39 2.39 -13.84
N LEU A 197 -4.12 2.10 -14.05
CA LEU A 197 -3.64 0.80 -14.51
C LEU A 197 -2.59 0.30 -13.53
N ASP A 198 -2.87 -0.83 -12.89
CA ASP A 198 -1.97 -1.49 -11.96
C ASP A 198 -1.79 -2.94 -12.40
N ILE A 199 -0.60 -3.28 -12.86
CA ILE A 199 -0.25 -4.64 -13.26
C ILE A 199 0.97 -5.05 -12.45
N GLY A 200 0.72 -5.83 -11.40
CA GLY A 200 1.74 -6.36 -10.51
C GLY A 200 1.99 -7.85 -10.75
N ASP A 201 3.24 -8.26 -10.58
CA ASP A 201 3.67 -9.67 -10.61
C ASP A 201 3.31 -10.44 -11.90
N SER A 202 3.25 -9.72 -13.04
CA SER A 202 2.95 -10.30 -14.37
C SER A 202 4.23 -10.49 -15.17
N THR A 203 4.96 -11.55 -14.83
CA THR A 203 6.35 -11.80 -15.24
C THR A 203 6.57 -12.14 -16.71
N ALA A 204 5.51 -12.52 -17.44
CA ALA A 204 5.58 -12.87 -18.86
C ALA A 204 5.28 -11.69 -19.81
N LEU A 205 5.03 -10.50 -19.27
CA LEU A 205 4.55 -9.35 -20.05
C LEU A 205 5.67 -8.83 -20.97
N GLU A 206 5.46 -8.93 -22.28
CA GLU A 206 6.46 -8.57 -23.31
C GLU A 206 6.07 -7.34 -24.12
N ASN A 207 4.75 -7.04 -24.27
CA ASN A 207 4.28 -5.94 -25.10
C ASN A 207 3.44 -4.96 -24.28
N LEU A 208 3.94 -3.73 -24.21
CA LEU A 208 3.34 -2.59 -23.49
C LEU A 208 2.90 -1.45 -24.43
N ASP A 209 2.92 -1.63 -25.76
CA ASP A 209 2.64 -0.56 -26.74
C ASP A 209 1.28 0.09 -26.59
N ALA A 210 0.29 -0.64 -26.04
CA ALA A 210 -1.04 -0.08 -25.80
C ALA A 210 -1.02 1.10 -24.82
N LEU A 211 0.00 1.23 -23.94
CA LEU A 211 0.14 2.36 -23.02
C LEU A 211 0.10 3.71 -23.73
N GLN A 212 0.66 3.82 -24.93
CA GLN A 212 0.67 5.06 -25.70
C GLN A 212 -0.76 5.59 -26.03
N SER A 213 -1.76 4.73 -25.98
CA SER A 213 -3.15 5.09 -26.24
C SER A 213 -3.92 5.51 -24.98
N LEU A 214 -3.39 5.25 -23.79
CA LEU A 214 -4.05 5.49 -22.52
C LEU A 214 -3.82 6.91 -22.00
N THR A 215 -4.11 7.91 -22.81
CA THR A 215 -3.74 9.32 -22.55
C THR A 215 -4.46 9.96 -21.35
N ALA A 216 -5.56 9.35 -20.87
CA ALA A 216 -6.26 9.78 -19.64
C ALA A 216 -5.64 9.20 -18.36
N LEU A 217 -4.60 8.35 -18.47
CA LEU A 217 -4.02 7.65 -17.34
C LEU A 217 -3.39 8.64 -16.35
N ARG A 218 -3.76 8.48 -15.07
CA ARG A 218 -3.26 9.28 -13.96
C ARG A 218 -2.36 8.50 -13.02
N LYS A 219 -2.63 7.18 -12.89
CA LYS A 219 -1.84 6.28 -12.06
C LYS A 219 -1.45 5.05 -12.84
N LEU A 220 -0.16 4.77 -12.86
CA LEU A 220 0.43 3.59 -13.48
C LEU A 220 1.31 2.86 -12.48
N ARG A 221 1.05 1.56 -12.31
CA ARG A 221 1.96 0.64 -11.63
C ARG A 221 2.29 -0.49 -12.56
N LEU A 222 3.57 -0.63 -12.84
CA LEU A 222 4.15 -1.74 -13.61
C LEU A 222 5.32 -2.28 -12.79
N THR A 223 5.06 -3.33 -12.03
CA THR A 223 6.07 -3.98 -11.21
C THR A 223 6.16 -5.44 -11.59
N ASN A 224 7.36 -5.87 -11.91
CA ASN A 224 7.64 -7.25 -12.28
C ASN A 224 8.61 -7.84 -11.26
N SER A 225 8.13 -8.75 -10.43
CA SER A 225 8.94 -9.43 -9.41
C SER A 225 9.83 -10.54 -9.98
N ALA A 226 9.94 -10.70 -11.29
CA ALA A 226 10.82 -11.70 -11.90
C ALA A 226 12.28 -11.30 -11.70
N TRP A 227 12.93 -11.88 -10.71
CA TRP A 227 14.35 -11.76 -10.46
C TRP A 227 15.16 -12.10 -11.73
N GLY A 228 15.85 -11.09 -12.28
CA GLY A 228 16.79 -11.30 -13.40
C GLY A 228 16.21 -11.21 -14.82
N ALA A 229 14.92 -10.96 -14.99
CA ALA A 229 14.38 -10.61 -16.31
C ALA A 229 14.58 -9.10 -16.54
N LYS A 230 15.27 -8.74 -17.62
CA LYS A 230 15.41 -7.34 -18.01
C LYS A 230 14.04 -6.83 -18.51
N ALA A 231 13.43 -5.93 -17.75
CA ALA A 231 12.16 -5.32 -18.15
C ALA A 231 12.35 -4.54 -19.45
N ILE A 232 11.39 -4.62 -20.37
CA ILE A 232 11.38 -3.76 -21.56
C ILE A 232 10.83 -2.40 -21.09
N PRO A 233 11.62 -1.31 -21.17
CA PRO A 233 11.13 -0.01 -20.77
C PRO A 233 9.94 0.41 -21.64
N PRO A 234 8.76 0.70 -21.07
CA PRO A 234 7.61 1.13 -21.85
C PRO A 234 7.82 2.54 -22.41
N ASP A 235 7.25 2.84 -23.56
CA ASP A 235 7.14 4.23 -24.01
C ASP A 235 5.95 4.92 -23.31
N LEU A 236 6.24 5.81 -22.37
CA LEU A 236 5.27 6.58 -21.59
C LEU A 236 5.11 8.02 -22.09
N SER A 237 5.73 8.40 -23.22
CA SER A 237 5.79 9.77 -23.73
C SER A 237 4.43 10.41 -23.98
N MET A 238 3.41 9.58 -24.28
CA MET A 238 2.02 10.03 -24.53
C MET A 238 1.20 10.20 -23.26
N LEU A 239 1.68 9.76 -22.08
CA LEU A 239 0.96 9.81 -20.81
C LEU A 239 1.09 11.19 -20.13
N THR A 240 0.65 12.23 -20.81
CA THR A 240 0.82 13.61 -20.33
C THR A 240 -0.04 13.95 -19.10
N SER A 241 -1.00 13.11 -18.73
CA SER A 241 -1.85 13.26 -17.52
C SER A 241 -1.35 12.45 -16.34
N LEU A 242 -0.22 11.72 -16.46
CA LEU A 242 0.25 10.79 -15.42
C LEU A 242 0.74 11.56 -14.18
N GLU A 243 0.09 11.30 -13.04
CA GLU A 243 0.39 11.96 -11.77
C GLU A 243 1.14 11.05 -10.80
N GLU A 244 0.92 9.74 -10.85
CA GLU A 244 1.56 8.74 -9.99
C GLU A 244 2.11 7.60 -10.84
N ALA A 245 3.37 7.22 -10.60
CA ALA A 245 3.98 6.05 -11.24
C ALA A 245 4.73 5.19 -10.22
N GLU A 246 4.58 3.88 -10.37
CA GLU A 246 5.39 2.86 -9.71
C GLU A 246 6.02 1.99 -10.79
N ILE A 247 7.34 2.00 -10.87
CA ILE A 247 8.11 1.41 -11.96
C ILE A 247 9.32 0.66 -11.46
N GLU A 248 9.82 -0.24 -12.28
CA GLU A 248 11.16 -0.80 -12.11
C GLU A 248 12.21 0.22 -12.56
N GLU A 249 13.39 0.10 -12.02
CA GLU A 249 14.56 0.94 -12.27
C GLU A 249 14.89 1.09 -13.77
N ASP A 250 14.83 0.02 -14.55
CA ASP A 250 15.09 0.02 -16.00
C ASP A 250 14.14 0.94 -16.79
N SER A 251 13.00 1.29 -16.18
CA SER A 251 11.97 2.15 -16.78
C SER A 251 12.11 3.64 -16.42
N MET A 252 13.20 4.05 -15.74
CA MET A 252 13.39 5.46 -15.35
C MET A 252 13.43 6.42 -16.54
N SER A 253 14.06 6.01 -17.65
CA SER A 253 14.09 6.82 -18.87
C SER A 253 12.70 7.08 -19.44
N SER A 254 11.79 6.13 -19.27
CA SER A 254 10.42 6.20 -19.79
C SER A 254 9.59 7.27 -19.08
N VAL A 255 9.76 7.44 -17.78
CA VAL A 255 9.00 8.45 -17.01
C VAL A 255 9.53 9.86 -17.15
N ALA A 256 10.71 10.04 -17.72
CA ALA A 256 11.33 11.37 -17.90
C ALA A 256 10.45 12.33 -18.74
N ALA A 257 9.61 11.81 -19.62
CA ALA A 257 8.67 12.59 -20.43
C ALA A 257 7.39 12.97 -19.67
N CYS A 258 7.08 12.32 -18.55
CA CYS A 258 5.83 12.49 -17.79
C CYS A 258 5.89 13.71 -16.86
N ARG A 259 5.87 14.91 -17.43
CA ARG A 259 6.09 16.18 -16.68
C ARG A 259 4.99 16.52 -15.68
N SER A 260 3.81 15.88 -15.75
CA SER A 260 2.72 16.00 -14.77
C SER A 260 2.92 15.18 -13.51
N LEU A 261 3.98 14.33 -13.48
CA LEU A 261 4.22 13.38 -12.41
C LEU A 261 4.50 14.09 -11.08
N LYS A 262 3.74 13.68 -10.03
CA LYS A 262 3.82 14.21 -8.67
C LYS A 262 4.43 13.19 -7.71
N LYS A 263 4.15 11.90 -7.94
CA LYS A 263 4.65 10.82 -7.09
C LYS A 263 5.31 9.74 -7.95
N LEU A 264 6.51 9.38 -7.58
CA LEU A 264 7.27 8.32 -8.25
C LEU A 264 7.80 7.33 -7.23
N THR A 265 7.49 6.04 -7.45
CA THR A 265 8.12 4.92 -6.74
C THR A 265 8.98 4.13 -7.72
N ILE A 266 10.22 3.87 -7.35
CA ILE A 266 11.17 3.09 -8.15
C ILE A 266 11.55 1.83 -7.37
N TYR A 267 11.33 0.68 -7.97
CA TYR A 267 11.76 -0.62 -7.46
C TYR A 267 13.15 -0.93 -8.02
N MET A 268 14.13 -1.00 -7.15
CA MET A 268 15.55 -1.12 -7.47
C MET A 268 15.99 -2.55 -7.17
N ASN A 269 15.84 -3.41 -8.17
CA ASN A 269 16.01 -4.85 -8.04
C ASN A 269 17.29 -5.41 -8.71
N HIS A 270 18.05 -4.60 -9.47
CA HIS A 270 19.18 -5.08 -10.26
C HIS A 270 20.52 -4.96 -9.52
N PHE A 271 21.33 -6.01 -9.64
CA PHE A 271 22.64 -6.08 -9.01
C PHE A 271 23.72 -5.49 -9.95
N GLY A 272 24.44 -4.46 -9.50
CA GLY A 272 25.78 -4.18 -9.99
C GLY A 272 25.94 -3.09 -11.05
N GLU A 273 24.93 -2.65 -11.77
CA GLU A 273 24.99 -1.47 -12.64
C GLU A 273 24.31 -0.28 -11.94
N GLY A 274 25.03 0.84 -11.79
CA GLY A 274 24.47 2.02 -11.12
C GLY A 274 23.39 2.69 -11.94
N SER A 275 22.29 3.07 -11.32
CA SER A 275 21.19 3.81 -11.98
C SER A 275 21.52 5.27 -12.14
N ASP A 276 21.26 5.82 -13.35
CA ASP A 276 21.48 7.23 -13.66
C ASP A 276 20.23 8.08 -13.35
N PHE A 277 20.28 8.80 -12.25
CA PHE A 277 19.19 9.66 -11.77
C PHE A 277 19.09 10.99 -12.51
N SER A 278 20.03 11.34 -13.38
CA SER A 278 19.92 12.54 -14.22
C SER A 278 18.69 12.53 -15.12
N GLN A 279 18.17 11.34 -15.44
CA GLN A 279 16.96 11.14 -16.25
C GLN A 279 15.71 11.74 -15.58
N LEU A 280 15.67 11.81 -14.26
CA LEU A 280 14.52 12.35 -13.51
C LEU A 280 14.57 13.87 -13.31
N ALA A 281 15.69 14.52 -13.66
CA ALA A 281 15.89 15.95 -13.39
C ALA A 281 14.89 16.89 -14.09
N GLY A 282 14.16 16.40 -15.10
CA GLY A 282 13.11 17.15 -15.80
C GLY A 282 11.72 17.07 -15.16
N LEU A 283 11.53 16.33 -14.07
CA LEU A 283 10.25 16.12 -13.41
C LEU A 283 9.92 17.25 -12.43
N GLU A 284 9.76 18.46 -12.95
CA GLU A 284 9.59 19.70 -12.16
C GLU A 284 8.38 19.71 -11.22
N ASN A 285 7.38 18.82 -11.47
CA ASN A 285 6.19 18.69 -10.65
C ASN A 285 6.29 17.59 -9.59
N LEU A 286 7.42 16.86 -9.52
CA LEU A 286 7.60 15.76 -8.59
C LEU A 286 7.64 16.30 -7.14
N GLU A 287 6.72 15.80 -6.31
CA GLU A 287 6.54 16.17 -4.90
C GLU A 287 7.06 15.07 -3.96
N SER A 288 6.92 13.81 -4.37
CA SER A 288 7.31 12.64 -3.58
C SER A 288 8.08 11.64 -4.42
N LEU A 289 9.22 11.21 -3.90
CA LEU A 289 10.05 10.17 -4.49
C LEU A 289 10.27 9.04 -3.48
N ARG A 290 10.02 7.80 -3.92
CA ARG A 290 10.23 6.60 -3.11
C ARG A 290 11.15 5.64 -3.83
N PHE A 291 12.10 5.10 -3.09
CA PHE A 291 12.96 4.01 -3.52
C PHE A 291 12.65 2.75 -2.71
N ASN A 292 12.40 1.65 -3.40
CA ASN A 292 12.35 0.32 -2.81
C ASN A 292 13.61 -0.42 -3.23
N VAL A 293 14.58 -0.53 -2.33
CA VAL A 293 15.88 -1.14 -2.58
C VAL A 293 15.88 -2.58 -2.10
N SER A 294 16.26 -3.52 -2.96
CA SER A 294 16.29 -4.96 -2.63
C SER A 294 17.70 -5.52 -2.48
N SER A 295 18.75 -4.71 -2.68
CA SER A 295 20.14 -5.17 -2.70
C SER A 295 21.12 -4.17 -2.08
N SER A 296 22.10 -4.71 -1.35
CA SER A 296 23.18 -3.97 -0.69
C SER A 296 24.26 -3.40 -1.62
N ALA A 297 24.32 -3.86 -2.86
CA ALA A 297 25.36 -3.47 -3.82
C ALA A 297 24.97 -2.27 -4.68
N TYR A 298 23.97 -1.52 -4.28
CA TYR A 298 23.37 -0.48 -5.11
C TYR A 298 24.28 0.73 -5.29
N ARG A 299 24.35 1.26 -6.50
CA ARG A 299 25.09 2.49 -6.83
C ARG A 299 24.16 3.50 -7.49
N TYR A 300 24.13 4.70 -6.94
CA TYR A 300 23.42 5.85 -7.49
C TYR A 300 24.39 6.73 -8.25
N THR A 301 24.13 6.99 -9.53
CA THR A 301 24.90 7.96 -10.30
C THR A 301 24.05 9.20 -10.58
N ASN A 302 24.67 10.38 -10.52
CA ASN A 302 24.03 11.66 -10.78
C ASN A 302 22.81 11.98 -9.89
N ILE A 303 22.72 11.37 -8.70
CA ILE A 303 21.59 11.59 -7.77
C ILE A 303 21.51 13.05 -7.30
N GLU A 304 22.63 13.78 -7.26
CA GLU A 304 22.71 15.20 -6.95
C GLU A 304 21.89 16.08 -7.91
N ARG A 305 21.56 15.58 -9.12
CA ARG A 305 20.69 16.28 -10.06
C ARG A 305 19.27 16.45 -9.55
N LEU A 306 18.84 15.61 -8.61
CA LEU A 306 17.51 15.70 -8.00
C LEU A 306 17.36 16.91 -7.06
N SER A 307 18.48 17.54 -6.66
CA SER A 307 18.46 18.82 -5.93
C SER A 307 17.78 19.95 -6.73
N ALA A 308 17.75 19.84 -8.06
CA ALA A 308 17.11 20.81 -8.94
C ALA A 308 15.58 20.68 -9.02
N LEU A 309 14.97 19.64 -8.43
CA LEU A 309 13.52 19.43 -8.46
C LEU A 309 12.81 20.38 -7.48
N PRO A 310 12.11 21.43 -7.97
CA PRO A 310 11.70 22.55 -7.12
C PRO A 310 10.55 22.20 -6.17
N LYS A 311 9.77 21.15 -6.49
CA LYS A 311 8.59 20.73 -5.72
C LYS A 311 8.82 19.48 -4.88
N LEU A 312 9.99 18.84 -4.97
CA LEU A 312 10.27 17.65 -4.20
C LEU A 312 10.32 17.99 -2.69
N ARG A 313 9.46 17.35 -1.91
CA ARG A 313 9.31 17.56 -0.47
C ARG A 313 9.46 16.30 0.34
N THR A 314 9.03 15.17 -0.20
CA THR A 314 9.02 13.89 0.51
C THR A 314 9.96 12.90 -0.16
N LEU A 315 10.83 12.30 0.65
CA LEU A 315 11.72 11.22 0.24
C LEU A 315 11.46 10.00 1.12
N LYS A 316 11.18 8.86 0.48
CA LYS A 316 10.97 7.59 1.17
C LYS A 316 11.95 6.54 0.68
N LEU A 317 12.57 5.85 1.62
CA LEU A 317 13.49 4.74 1.38
C LEU A 317 12.97 3.50 2.07
N VAL A 318 12.87 2.42 1.34
CA VAL A 318 12.49 1.11 1.89
C VAL A 318 13.51 0.09 1.42
N GLY A 319 14.22 -0.55 2.36
CA GLY A 319 15.22 -1.56 2.03
C GLY A 319 16.33 -1.66 3.06
N ASP A 320 17.22 -2.61 2.84
CA ASP A 320 18.18 -3.01 3.85
C ASP A 320 19.54 -2.32 3.73
N GLU A 321 19.89 -1.78 2.55
CA GLU A 321 21.24 -1.32 2.29
C GLU A 321 21.32 -0.25 1.18
N GLY A 322 22.27 0.70 1.33
CA GLY A 322 22.67 1.68 0.31
C GLY A 322 22.77 3.10 0.89
N PRO A 323 23.90 3.79 0.72
CA PRO A 323 24.03 5.17 1.16
C PRO A 323 23.21 6.08 0.26
N LEU A 324 22.22 6.77 0.82
CA LEU A 324 21.58 7.88 0.15
C LEU A 324 22.25 9.18 0.60
N PRO A 325 22.88 9.94 -0.31
CA PRO A 325 23.46 11.21 0.05
C PRO A 325 22.37 12.26 0.29
N LEU A 326 21.92 12.43 1.52
CA LEU A 326 20.85 13.39 1.88
C LEU A 326 21.19 14.83 1.47
N LYS A 327 22.47 15.18 1.35
CA LYS A 327 22.92 16.45 0.77
C LYS A 327 22.43 16.68 -0.67
N ALA A 328 22.09 15.61 -1.40
CA ALA A 328 21.49 15.74 -2.73
C ALA A 328 20.05 16.26 -2.69
N PHE A 329 19.45 16.38 -1.52
CA PHE A 329 18.03 16.72 -1.33
C PHE A 329 17.83 17.90 -0.35
N PRO A 330 18.48 19.06 -0.55
CA PRO A 330 18.41 20.17 0.42
C PRO A 330 17.01 20.79 0.55
N GLN A 331 16.11 20.55 -0.43
CA GLN A 331 14.74 21.07 -0.46
C GLN A 331 13.72 20.15 0.21
N VAL A 332 14.12 18.93 0.59
CA VAL A 332 13.21 17.94 1.16
C VAL A 332 12.88 18.28 2.60
N THR A 333 11.57 18.26 2.92
CA THR A 333 11.05 18.58 4.27
C THR A 333 10.69 17.34 5.06
N GLU A 334 10.53 16.19 4.40
CA GLU A 334 10.15 14.93 5.03
C GLU A 334 10.97 13.77 4.48
N ILE A 335 11.61 13.03 5.39
CA ILE A 335 12.36 11.83 5.07
C ILE A 335 11.82 10.67 5.91
N GLU A 336 11.52 9.57 5.23
CA GLU A 336 11.13 8.30 5.86
C GLU A 336 12.05 7.18 5.38
N VAL A 337 12.69 6.49 6.31
CA VAL A 337 13.58 5.37 6.03
C VAL A 337 13.08 4.14 6.77
N ILE A 338 12.80 3.06 6.05
CA ILE A 338 12.26 1.82 6.59
C ILE A 338 13.18 0.66 6.22
N GLY A 339 13.75 -0.03 7.21
CA GLY A 339 14.49 -1.27 7.00
C GLY A 339 13.57 -2.44 6.63
N LYS A 340 14.00 -3.31 5.72
CA LYS A 340 13.21 -4.49 5.30
C LYS A 340 13.24 -5.62 6.33
N ASN A 341 14.31 -5.77 7.09
CA ASN A 341 14.47 -6.86 8.05
C ASN A 341 13.81 -6.60 9.40
N VAL A 342 12.61 -6.07 9.39
CA VAL A 342 11.79 -5.89 10.59
C VAL A 342 11.31 -7.23 11.19
N VAL A 343 11.61 -8.37 10.55
CA VAL A 343 11.21 -9.71 11.00
C VAL A 343 12.43 -10.56 11.38
N ALA A 344 12.70 -10.63 12.68
CA ALA A 344 13.13 -11.80 13.46
C ALA A 344 14.54 -12.41 13.30
N ASP A 345 15.46 -11.91 12.47
CA ASP A 345 16.84 -12.41 12.54
C ASP A 345 17.87 -11.27 12.45
N PHE A 346 18.26 -10.76 13.62
CA PHE A 346 19.09 -9.56 13.81
C PHE A 346 20.59 -9.81 13.59
N SER A 347 21.00 -10.98 13.13
CA SER A 347 22.42 -11.35 13.11
C SER A 347 23.22 -10.93 11.88
N ASN A 348 22.56 -10.47 10.78
CA ASN A 348 23.23 -10.24 9.49
C ASN A 348 22.89 -8.93 8.75
N SER A 349 22.05 -8.04 9.26
CA SER A 349 21.79 -6.76 8.58
C SER A 349 22.94 -5.77 8.80
N LYS A 350 23.88 -5.75 7.87
CA LYS A 350 24.85 -4.66 7.74
C LYS A 350 24.14 -3.46 7.15
N LEU A 351 23.73 -2.54 8.02
CA LEU A 351 23.17 -1.29 7.57
C LEU A 351 24.26 -0.43 6.92
N VAL A 352 24.08 -0.12 5.65
CA VAL A 352 24.93 0.84 4.91
C VAL A 352 24.13 2.09 4.53
N ILE A 353 22.84 2.18 4.88
CA ILE A 353 22.11 3.44 4.76
C ILE A 353 22.51 4.32 5.93
N ASP A 354 23.06 5.48 5.63
CA ASP A 354 23.20 6.56 6.58
C ASP A 354 21.95 7.43 6.48
N PRO A 355 20.96 7.25 7.36
CA PRO A 355 19.69 7.97 7.27
C PRO A 355 19.82 9.42 7.74
N LEU A 356 21.01 9.81 8.22
CA LEU A 356 21.23 11.12 8.80
C LEU A 356 21.95 12.04 7.82
N PRO A 357 21.63 13.32 7.81
CA PRO A 357 22.33 14.29 6.96
C PRO A 357 23.81 14.36 7.29
N ASP A 358 24.64 14.45 6.26
CA ASP A 358 26.09 14.65 6.35
C ASP A 358 26.49 16.13 6.32
N SER A 359 25.52 17.03 6.21
CA SER A 359 25.68 18.47 6.15
C SER A 359 24.41 19.16 6.62
N GLU A 360 24.49 20.47 6.83
CA GLU A 360 23.35 21.27 7.27
C GLU A 360 22.14 21.11 6.32
N ASN A 361 21.00 20.76 6.88
CA ASN A 361 19.73 20.69 6.20
C ASN A 361 18.68 21.48 6.97
N THR A 362 18.47 22.71 6.53
CA THR A 362 17.54 23.65 7.17
C THR A 362 16.08 23.46 6.75
N ALA A 363 15.81 22.64 5.75
CA ALA A 363 14.46 22.38 5.24
C ALA A 363 13.78 21.21 5.95
N LEU A 364 14.55 20.26 6.50
CA LEU A 364 13.99 19.03 7.06
C LEU A 364 13.18 19.30 8.32
N GLU A 365 11.89 19.02 8.25
CA GLU A 365 10.93 19.19 9.35
C GLU A 365 10.55 17.87 10.00
N ARG A 366 10.52 16.77 9.23
CA ARG A 366 10.13 15.44 9.69
C ARG A 366 11.14 14.39 9.26
N LEU A 367 11.62 13.62 10.23
CA LEU A 367 12.48 12.46 10.00
C LEU A 367 11.89 11.23 10.69
N THR A 368 11.67 10.18 9.93
CA THR A 368 11.22 8.87 10.41
C THR A 368 12.23 7.82 10.01
N VAL A 369 12.72 7.06 10.98
CA VAL A 369 13.61 5.90 10.78
C VAL A 369 13.01 4.72 11.51
N ILE A 370 12.79 3.61 10.81
CA ILE A 370 12.15 2.40 11.36
C ILE A 370 13.02 1.18 11.06
N GLY A 371 13.27 0.37 12.08
CA GLY A 371 13.90 -0.94 11.91
C GLY A 371 15.40 -0.91 11.66
N PHE A 372 16.09 0.07 12.22
CA PHE A 372 17.54 0.25 12.07
C PHE A 372 18.28 0.02 13.38
N GLU A 373 18.46 -1.23 13.77
CA GLU A 373 19.30 -1.57 14.93
C GLU A 373 20.74 -1.09 14.73
N GLY A 374 21.29 -0.41 15.72
CA GLY A 374 22.66 0.11 15.70
C GLY A 374 22.82 1.53 15.15
N ILE A 375 21.75 2.28 14.93
CA ILE A 375 21.82 3.71 14.53
C ILE A 375 22.66 4.55 15.52
N GLN A 376 22.73 4.13 16.78
CA GLN A 376 23.51 4.77 17.84
C GLN A 376 25.00 4.49 17.73
N SER A 377 25.37 3.30 17.29
CA SER A 377 26.77 2.81 17.27
C SER A 377 27.47 2.95 15.92
N GLY A 378 26.74 3.42 14.89
CA GLY A 378 27.26 3.49 13.54
C GLY A 378 27.32 2.14 12.81
N PRO A 379 27.59 2.11 11.51
CA PRO A 379 27.65 0.88 10.74
C PRO A 379 28.76 -0.03 11.25
N TYR A 380 28.46 -1.30 11.43
CA TYR A 380 29.39 -2.33 11.94
C TYR A 380 30.70 -2.32 11.15
N GLY A 381 31.82 -2.03 11.87
CA GLY A 381 33.17 -2.18 11.35
C GLY A 381 33.81 -0.95 10.71
N SER A 382 33.20 0.24 10.79
CA SER A 382 33.89 1.48 10.44
C SER A 382 34.38 2.18 11.70
N GLU A 383 35.67 2.06 11.99
CA GLU A 383 36.37 2.93 12.97
C GLU A 383 36.27 4.43 12.59
N GLN A 384 35.66 4.73 11.46
CA GLN A 384 35.60 6.06 10.85
C GLN A 384 34.38 6.88 11.27
N TYR A 385 33.31 6.25 11.81
CA TYR A 385 32.16 6.93 12.39
C TYR A 385 32.23 6.75 13.91
N GLY A 386 32.65 7.79 14.61
CA GLY A 386 32.70 7.80 16.07
C GLY A 386 31.32 7.53 16.69
N SER A 387 31.31 7.24 17.97
CA SER A 387 30.16 6.83 18.80
C SER A 387 28.97 7.80 18.85
N ASP A 388 28.89 8.81 18.00
CA ASP A 388 27.89 9.87 18.07
C ASP A 388 27.27 10.21 16.70
N VAL A 389 26.79 9.19 16.00
CA VAL A 389 26.11 9.37 14.70
C VAL A 389 24.87 10.24 14.84
N LEU A 390 24.11 10.09 15.93
CA LEU A 390 22.90 10.88 16.19
C LEU A 390 23.18 12.35 16.49
N SER A 391 24.43 12.75 16.83
CA SER A 391 24.80 14.17 16.96
C SER A 391 24.63 14.95 15.66
N ARG A 392 24.69 14.25 14.53
CA ARG A 392 24.47 14.83 13.19
C ARG A 392 23.05 15.35 12.97
N LEU A 393 22.09 14.96 13.82
CA LEU A 393 20.76 15.57 13.85
C LEU A 393 20.82 17.06 14.14
N SER A 394 21.92 17.57 14.72
CA SER A 394 22.15 19.01 14.89
C SER A 394 22.16 19.80 13.58
N TYR A 395 22.42 19.14 12.45
CA TYR A 395 22.32 19.74 11.12
C TYR A 395 20.87 20.01 10.69
N CYS A 396 19.90 19.36 11.32
CA CYS A 396 18.47 19.48 11.00
C CYS A 396 17.82 20.57 11.87
N THR A 397 18.16 21.84 11.67
CA THR A 397 17.73 22.94 12.55
C THR A 397 16.22 23.22 12.53
N SER A 398 15.51 22.79 11.50
CA SER A 398 14.05 22.90 11.37
C SER A 398 13.27 21.68 11.84
N LEU A 399 13.94 20.64 12.34
CA LEU A 399 13.31 19.38 12.72
C LEU A 399 12.31 19.59 13.85
N ARG A 400 11.06 19.19 13.62
CA ARG A 400 9.94 19.28 14.57
C ARG A 400 9.39 17.91 14.94
N GLU A 401 9.47 16.94 14.03
CA GLU A 401 9.02 15.58 14.25
C GLU A 401 10.17 14.62 13.99
N LEU A 402 10.50 13.82 15.03
CA LEU A 402 11.53 12.80 14.98
C LEU A 402 10.94 11.47 15.42
N ARG A 403 11.04 10.46 14.57
CA ARG A 403 10.62 9.10 14.86
C ARG A 403 11.79 8.14 14.65
N LEU A 404 12.20 7.46 15.71
CA LEU A 404 13.28 6.47 15.73
C LEU A 404 12.70 5.17 16.31
N ILE A 405 11.97 4.41 15.48
CA ILE A 405 11.20 3.25 15.93
C ILE A 405 11.99 1.99 15.65
N ARG A 406 12.14 1.10 16.64
CA ARG A 406 12.91 -0.15 16.50
C ARG A 406 14.33 0.08 15.97
N CYS A 407 15.01 1.06 16.57
CA CYS A 407 16.35 1.47 16.17
C CYS A 407 17.44 0.99 17.13
N GLY A 408 17.09 0.15 18.12
CA GLY A 408 18.01 -0.38 19.12
C GLY A 408 18.58 0.70 20.05
N LEU A 409 17.85 1.80 20.24
CA LEU A 409 18.28 2.88 21.15
C LEU A 409 18.30 2.39 22.60
N THR A 410 19.35 2.76 23.32
CA THR A 410 19.52 2.47 24.76
C THR A 410 19.52 3.73 25.62
N ASP A 411 19.77 4.89 25.01
CA ASP A 411 19.77 6.20 25.68
C ASP A 411 19.25 7.32 24.77
N LEU A 412 19.05 8.49 25.33
CA LEU A 412 18.54 9.69 24.65
C LEU A 412 19.55 10.86 24.68
N ASN A 413 20.84 10.60 24.72
CA ASN A 413 21.87 11.64 24.81
C ASN A 413 21.87 12.58 23.61
N PHE A 414 21.36 12.14 22.44
CA PHE A 414 21.27 12.91 21.22
C PHE A 414 20.22 14.02 21.26
N VAL A 415 19.25 14.00 22.17
CA VAL A 415 18.11 14.95 22.13
C VAL A 415 18.53 16.40 22.26
N GLY A 416 19.66 16.66 22.88
CA GLY A 416 20.25 18.02 22.94
C GLY A 416 20.61 18.61 21.57
N ALA A 417 20.80 17.75 20.56
CA ALA A 417 21.06 18.16 19.18
C ALA A 417 19.80 18.63 18.43
N VAL A 418 18.59 18.33 18.94
CA VAL A 418 17.29 18.61 18.27
C VAL A 418 16.33 19.41 19.15
N PRO A 419 16.70 20.59 19.65
CA PRO A 419 15.92 21.34 20.65
C PRO A 419 14.55 21.82 20.14
N ASN A 420 14.31 21.76 18.84
CA ASN A 420 13.08 22.21 18.20
C ASN A 420 12.01 21.10 18.02
N VAL A 421 12.33 19.86 18.42
CA VAL A 421 11.40 18.74 18.28
C VAL A 421 10.16 18.94 19.15
N GLU A 422 9.00 18.81 18.52
CA GLU A 422 7.68 18.93 19.12
C GLU A 422 7.02 17.53 19.28
N VAL A 423 7.33 16.60 18.39
CA VAL A 423 6.85 15.22 18.42
C VAL A 423 8.04 14.27 18.37
N LEU A 424 8.13 13.40 19.35
CA LEU A 424 9.17 12.38 19.43
C LEU A 424 8.53 11.00 19.53
N ASP A 425 8.95 10.09 18.65
CA ASP A 425 8.58 8.69 18.71
C ASP A 425 9.83 7.84 18.83
N ILE A 426 9.93 7.14 19.94
CA ILE A 426 11.04 6.24 20.30
C ILE A 426 10.52 4.83 20.62
N GLY A 427 9.35 4.47 20.06
CA GLY A 427 8.73 3.16 20.30
C GLY A 427 9.62 1.99 19.91
N GLU A 428 9.41 0.83 20.54
CA GLU A 428 10.10 -0.43 20.24
C GLU A 428 11.63 -0.33 20.33
N ASN A 429 12.16 0.31 21.39
CA ASN A 429 13.58 0.42 21.67
C ASN A 429 13.91 -0.19 23.05
N ARG A 430 15.08 0.14 23.63
CA ARG A 430 15.54 -0.37 24.93
C ARG A 430 15.89 0.77 25.87
N ILE A 431 15.06 1.83 25.87
CA ILE A 431 15.29 3.04 26.67
C ILE A 431 14.82 2.77 28.10
N GLU A 432 15.69 3.02 29.08
CA GLU A 432 15.36 2.96 30.50
C GLU A 432 15.17 4.34 31.13
N ASP A 433 15.97 5.33 30.73
CA ASP A 433 15.97 6.70 31.25
C ASP A 433 15.56 7.75 30.23
N ILE A 434 14.47 8.45 30.50
CA ILE A 434 13.97 9.57 29.68
C ILE A 434 14.29 10.95 30.27
N SER A 435 15.13 11.03 31.30
CA SER A 435 15.57 12.32 31.88
C SER A 435 16.14 13.30 30.85
N PRO A 436 16.88 12.88 29.80
CA PRO A 436 17.37 13.77 28.76
C PRO A 436 16.29 14.55 28.03
N LEU A 437 15.01 14.08 28.01
CA LEU A 437 13.90 14.80 27.39
C LEU A 437 13.61 16.16 28.02
N THR A 438 14.14 16.44 29.20
CA THR A 438 14.11 17.79 29.82
C THR A 438 14.79 18.85 28.94
N ALA A 439 15.71 18.44 28.07
CA ALA A 439 16.37 19.31 27.11
C ALA A 439 15.48 19.70 25.89
N LEU A 440 14.30 19.14 25.75
CA LEU A 440 13.36 19.45 24.68
C LEU A 440 12.23 20.37 25.14
N PRO A 441 12.41 21.70 25.09
CA PRO A 441 11.43 22.65 25.65
C PRO A 441 10.12 22.71 24.85
N LYS A 442 10.13 22.28 23.60
CA LYS A 442 8.99 22.33 22.69
C LYS A 442 8.24 21.00 22.58
N LEU A 443 8.68 19.95 23.25
CA LEU A 443 8.07 18.64 23.17
C LEU A 443 6.61 18.66 23.64
N ARG A 444 5.69 18.20 22.79
CA ARG A 444 4.24 18.17 23.01
C ARG A 444 3.68 16.75 23.01
N ALA A 445 4.29 15.84 22.24
CA ALA A 445 3.86 14.46 22.17
C ALA A 445 5.08 13.52 22.23
N LEU A 446 4.94 12.45 23.00
CA LEU A 446 5.91 11.37 23.13
C LEU A 446 5.24 10.04 22.91
N TYR A 447 5.73 9.25 21.94
CA TYR A 447 5.42 7.86 21.73
C TYR A 447 6.62 7.05 22.22
N CYS A 448 6.41 6.17 23.18
CA CYS A 448 7.50 5.43 23.82
C CYS A 448 7.12 4.00 24.23
N GLY A 449 6.06 3.46 23.65
CA GLY A 449 5.64 2.07 23.86
C GLY A 449 6.76 1.07 23.58
N ASP A 450 6.69 -0.10 24.19
CA ASP A 450 7.67 -1.18 24.02
C ASP A 450 9.12 -0.75 24.30
N ASN A 451 9.32 -0.06 25.46
CA ASN A 451 10.60 0.30 26.06
C ASN A 451 10.66 -0.17 27.52
N GLU A 452 11.83 -0.01 28.17
CA GLU A 452 12.07 -0.41 29.56
C GLU A 452 12.07 0.80 30.53
N ILE A 453 11.26 1.83 30.23
CA ILE A 453 11.29 3.14 30.90
C ILE A 453 10.97 3.02 32.40
N GLN A 454 11.91 3.50 33.25
CA GLN A 454 11.80 3.44 34.70
C GLN A 454 11.34 4.76 35.33
N ASN A 455 11.47 5.89 34.62
CA ASN A 455 11.28 7.23 35.18
C ASN A 455 10.27 8.10 34.44
N ILE A 456 9.14 7.52 34.01
CA ILE A 456 8.08 8.21 33.24
C ILE A 456 7.56 9.49 33.93
N ALA A 457 7.74 9.60 35.25
CA ALA A 457 7.34 10.77 36.03
C ALA A 457 8.04 12.08 35.58
N VAL A 458 9.22 12.00 34.94
CA VAL A 458 9.99 13.17 34.46
C VAL A 458 9.20 14.07 33.50
N ILE A 459 8.27 13.49 32.74
CA ILE A 459 7.48 14.22 31.72
C ILE A 459 6.04 14.49 32.18
N ARG A 460 5.57 13.87 33.26
CA ARG A 460 4.17 13.90 33.69
C ARG A 460 3.63 15.32 33.90
N ASP A 461 4.42 16.21 34.48
CA ASP A 461 4.00 17.57 34.85
C ASP A 461 4.24 18.59 33.72
N ARG A 462 4.71 18.16 32.56
CA ARG A 462 5.06 19.04 31.43
C ARG A 462 3.91 19.24 30.44
N GLY A 463 2.76 18.60 30.65
CA GLY A 463 1.61 18.66 29.72
C GLY A 463 1.90 17.98 28.37
N ILE A 464 2.83 17.03 28.32
CA ILE A 464 3.17 16.26 27.12
C ILE A 464 2.13 15.14 26.94
N LEU A 465 1.57 15.03 25.75
CA LEU A 465 0.72 13.90 25.39
C LEU A 465 1.59 12.63 25.33
N LEU A 466 1.31 11.70 26.24
CA LEU A 466 1.98 10.40 26.29
C LEU A 466 1.11 9.37 25.59
N LEU A 467 1.72 8.63 24.66
CA LEU A 467 1.10 7.53 23.93
C LEU A 467 2.01 6.29 24.10
N GLU A 468 1.44 5.28 24.73
CA GLU A 468 2.12 4.01 25.06
C GLU A 468 1.86 2.96 23.97
#